data_d185ffe90677f15f59a04cd4dbb782e0
#
_entry.id   d185ffe90677f15f59a04cd4dbb782e0
#
_cell.length_a   1.000
_cell.length_b   1.000
_cell.length_c   1.000
_cell.angle_alpha   90.00
_cell.angle_beta   90.00
_cell.angle_gamma   90.00
#
_symmetry.space_group_name_H-M   'P 1'
#
loop_
_entity.id
_entity.type
_entity.pdbx_description
1 polymer ?
#
loop_
_entity_poly.entity_id
_entity_poly.type
_entity_poly.pdbx_seq_one_letter_code
_entity_poly.pdbx_strand_id
1 'polypeptide(L)'
;VTERPADHRPGVAVIGYSFMGQAHSNAWRNVHAFYPDVPPVRLQVLVGRDEARLTAAAEQYGWTETATDWREVLERDDIDILDVCTPGHLHAEVAAAALRAGKHVLVEKPLANSVAEAEELVRVAAEAGTVSMLGFNYRRVPALALARRLVADGEIGRVRQARLSYLQDWLTDPAAPMTWRLRRETAGSGVLGDLGSHAVDQLQFLLGEPVTAVSGHVRTFVTERPGPQGREPVTVDDAVWATLHTTSGVVASLEASRVATGRKNALEIELYGEKGSLRFDLESLNELRLHRATGPLATQGDTSILVTEADHPYVRAWWPPGHVLGWDHTFTSQAADFLRAVTVGEPVHPTFADGLAVQRVLAAIEESDRRDGIRVDTGNAPA
;
A
#
# COMPACT_ATOMS: atom_id res chain seq x y z
N VAL A 1 -11.39 8.25 26.53
CA VAL A 1 -11.02 9.26 25.53
C VAL A 1 -11.23 10.61 26.18
N THR A 2 -10.15 11.29 26.58
CA THR A 2 -10.23 12.69 27.06
C THR A 2 -10.64 13.57 25.88
N GLU A 3 -11.71 14.37 26.03
CA GLU A 3 -12.11 15.36 25.03
C GLU A 3 -10.94 16.30 24.76
N ARG A 4 -10.42 16.25 23.54
CA ARG A 4 -9.36 17.17 23.10
C ARG A 4 -9.98 18.52 22.71
N PRO A 5 -9.28 19.66 22.95
CA PRO A 5 -9.76 20.97 22.55
C PRO A 5 -10.06 21.04 21.05
N ALA A 6 -11.05 21.83 20.64
CA ALA A 6 -11.45 22.02 19.24
C ALA A 6 -10.30 22.56 18.35
N ASP A 7 -9.28 23.19 18.94
CA ASP A 7 -8.08 23.72 18.27
C ASP A 7 -6.87 22.77 18.33
N HIS A 8 -7.06 21.50 18.73
CA HIS A 8 -5.95 20.57 18.83
C HIS A 8 -5.35 20.25 17.47
N ARG A 9 -4.05 20.51 17.33
CA ARG A 9 -3.26 20.16 16.16
C ARG A 9 -2.46 18.90 16.46
N PRO A 10 -2.80 17.73 15.85
CA PRO A 10 -2.09 16.50 16.12
C PRO A 10 -0.59 16.63 15.86
N GLY A 11 0.23 16.18 16.79
CA GLY A 11 1.67 16.06 16.62
C GLY A 11 1.99 14.75 15.91
N VAL A 12 2.77 14.83 14.83
CA VAL A 12 3.19 13.68 14.03
C VAL A 12 4.67 13.40 14.25
N ALA A 13 5.01 12.13 14.42
CA ALA A 13 6.38 11.64 14.27
C ALA A 13 6.45 10.66 13.09
N VAL A 14 7.43 10.84 12.19
CA VAL A 14 7.71 9.91 11.08
C VAL A 14 8.99 9.14 11.37
N ILE A 15 8.90 7.82 11.31
CA ILE A 15 10.04 6.92 11.56
C ILE A 15 10.56 6.41 10.22
N GLY A 16 11.70 6.97 9.77
CA GLY A 16 12.28 6.74 8.45
C GLY A 16 12.18 7.98 7.56
N TYR A 17 13.30 8.40 6.99
CA TYR A 17 13.42 9.65 6.22
C TYR A 17 13.82 9.43 4.75
N SER A 18 13.92 8.17 4.31
CA SER A 18 14.22 7.83 2.92
C SER A 18 13.00 8.07 2.02
N PHE A 19 12.97 7.47 0.84
CA PHE A 19 11.95 7.68 -0.19
C PHE A 19 10.50 7.74 0.34
N MET A 20 10.07 6.74 1.15
CA MET A 20 8.72 6.76 1.72
C MET A 20 8.54 7.85 2.77
N GLY A 21 9.54 8.05 3.65
CA GLY A 21 9.49 9.14 4.62
C GLY A 21 9.43 10.52 3.98
N GLN A 22 10.05 10.72 2.80
CA GLN A 22 9.90 11.93 2.01
C GLN A 22 8.46 12.09 1.48
N ALA A 23 7.87 11.03 0.91
CA ALA A 23 6.51 11.06 0.39
C ALA A 23 5.49 11.37 1.49
N HIS A 24 5.63 10.72 2.66
CA HIS A 24 4.77 10.95 3.81
C HIS A 24 4.97 12.34 4.43
N SER A 25 6.22 12.82 4.55
CA SER A 25 6.49 14.19 5.00
C SER A 25 5.83 15.23 4.09
N ASN A 26 5.88 15.03 2.77
CA ASN A 26 5.17 15.88 1.82
C ASN A 26 3.65 15.83 2.03
N ALA A 27 3.08 14.65 2.26
CA ALA A 27 1.65 14.47 2.54
C ALA A 27 1.22 15.19 3.82
N TRP A 28 1.90 14.95 4.93
CA TRP A 28 1.59 15.60 6.21
C TRP A 28 1.68 17.12 6.16
N ARG A 29 2.66 17.66 5.45
CA ARG A 29 2.83 19.10 5.28
C ARG A 29 1.67 19.74 4.50
N ASN A 30 1.14 19.04 3.50
CA ASN A 30 0.18 19.60 2.57
C ASN A 30 -1.28 19.22 2.85
N VAL A 31 -1.55 18.22 3.70
CA VAL A 31 -2.89 17.64 3.86
C VAL A 31 -3.97 18.68 4.16
N HIS A 32 -3.74 19.58 5.12
CA HIS A 32 -4.72 20.60 5.49
C HIS A 32 -4.96 21.65 4.38
N ALA A 33 -3.95 21.94 3.56
CA ALA A 33 -4.08 22.90 2.48
C ALA A 33 -5.07 22.44 1.39
N PHE A 34 -5.17 21.12 1.18
CA PHE A 34 -6.05 20.51 0.18
C PHE A 34 -7.32 19.90 0.79
N TYR A 35 -7.26 19.52 2.05
CA TYR A 35 -8.38 18.96 2.81
C TYR A 35 -8.66 19.82 4.05
N PRO A 36 -9.33 20.97 3.88
CA PRO A 36 -9.57 21.91 5.00
C PRO A 36 -10.54 21.37 6.06
N ASP A 37 -11.22 20.28 5.80
CA ASP A 37 -12.07 19.54 6.72
C ASP A 37 -11.30 18.74 7.79
N VAL A 38 -9.99 18.53 7.61
CA VAL A 38 -9.12 17.95 8.64
C VAL A 38 -8.22 19.02 9.28
N PRO A 39 -7.81 18.87 10.56
CA PRO A 39 -6.97 19.87 11.22
C PRO A 39 -5.56 19.91 10.59
N PRO A 40 -4.87 21.06 10.66
CA PRO A 40 -3.45 21.11 10.40
C PRO A 40 -2.70 20.28 11.46
N VAL A 41 -1.64 19.58 11.03
CA VAL A 41 -0.78 18.82 11.92
C VAL A 41 0.51 19.58 12.26
N ARG A 42 1.19 19.17 13.32
CA ARG A 42 2.55 19.62 13.65
C ARG A 42 3.53 18.54 13.20
N LEU A 43 4.47 18.87 12.30
CA LEU A 43 5.60 18.02 11.92
C LEU A 43 6.62 18.06 13.06
N GLN A 44 6.41 17.22 14.08
CA GLN A 44 7.11 17.36 15.36
C GLN A 44 8.47 16.70 15.34
N VAL A 45 8.54 15.40 15.04
CA VAL A 45 9.79 14.64 15.09
C VAL A 45 10.01 13.80 13.85
N LEU A 46 11.16 13.94 13.20
CA LEU A 46 11.65 12.98 12.21
C LEU A 46 12.64 12.03 12.89
N VAL A 47 12.44 10.71 12.72
CA VAL A 47 13.26 9.69 13.38
C VAL A 47 14.10 8.91 12.39
N GLY A 48 15.39 8.70 12.70
CA GLY A 48 16.29 7.91 11.86
C GLY A 48 17.67 7.73 12.46
N ARG A 49 18.44 6.74 12.01
CA ARG A 49 19.68 6.29 12.64
C ARG A 49 20.95 7.10 12.29
N ASP A 50 20.98 7.71 11.11
CA ASP A 50 22.14 8.48 10.63
C ASP A 50 21.85 9.96 10.90
N GLU A 51 22.46 10.52 11.94
CA GLU A 51 22.19 11.85 12.46
C GLU A 51 22.41 12.95 11.41
N ALA A 52 23.47 12.86 10.61
CA ALA A 52 23.78 13.88 9.61
C ALA A 52 22.74 13.90 8.48
N ARG A 53 22.37 12.74 7.96
CA ARG A 53 21.32 12.62 6.94
C ARG A 53 19.93 12.95 7.48
N LEU A 54 19.67 12.57 8.73
CA LEU A 54 18.41 12.85 9.41
C LEU A 54 18.20 14.35 9.58
N THR A 55 19.22 15.08 10.06
CA THR A 55 19.16 16.54 10.22
C THR A 55 18.90 17.23 8.89
N ALA A 56 19.64 16.87 7.84
CA ALA A 56 19.42 17.41 6.50
C ALA A 56 18.00 17.14 5.97
N ALA A 57 17.46 15.93 6.19
CA ALA A 57 16.10 15.58 5.81
C ALA A 57 15.05 16.36 6.62
N ALA A 58 15.28 16.54 7.94
CA ALA A 58 14.38 17.31 8.79
C ALA A 58 14.30 18.78 8.35
N GLU A 59 15.42 19.41 8.07
CA GLU A 59 15.47 20.76 7.53
C GLU A 59 14.75 20.86 6.17
N GLN A 60 15.02 19.91 5.26
CA GLN A 60 14.43 19.89 3.92
C GLN A 60 12.91 19.73 3.97
N TYR A 61 12.39 18.87 4.86
CA TYR A 61 10.96 18.53 4.91
C TYR A 61 10.17 19.39 5.90
N GLY A 62 10.85 20.20 6.72
CA GLY A 62 10.23 21.13 7.66
C GLY A 62 9.82 20.50 9.00
N TRP A 63 10.57 19.51 9.48
CA TRP A 63 10.39 18.90 10.79
C TRP A 63 11.02 19.76 11.89
N THR A 64 10.34 19.83 13.04
CA THR A 64 10.78 20.69 14.15
C THR A 64 11.99 20.10 14.88
N GLU A 65 12.00 18.78 15.07
CA GLU A 65 13.00 18.06 15.85
C GLU A 65 13.42 16.76 15.15
N THR A 66 14.53 16.18 15.60
CA THR A 66 15.00 14.87 15.18
C THR A 66 15.25 13.98 16.38
N ALA A 67 15.09 12.64 16.22
CA ALA A 67 15.48 11.64 17.20
C ALA A 67 16.19 10.47 16.51
N THR A 68 17.15 9.85 17.19
CA THR A 68 17.87 8.69 16.64
C THR A 68 17.31 7.34 17.10
N ASP A 69 16.52 7.33 18.18
CA ASP A 69 15.76 6.17 18.65
C ASP A 69 14.25 6.47 18.63
N TRP A 70 13.49 5.66 17.91
CA TRP A 70 12.04 5.80 17.85
C TRP A 70 11.32 5.59 19.20
N ARG A 71 11.98 4.97 20.17
CA ARG A 71 11.40 4.77 21.51
C ARG A 71 11.23 6.08 22.26
N GLU A 72 12.09 7.06 21.99
CA GLU A 72 12.02 8.38 22.61
C GLU A 72 10.69 9.11 22.34
N VAL A 73 10.06 8.85 21.18
CA VAL A 73 8.81 9.51 20.79
C VAL A 73 7.55 8.86 21.40
N LEU A 74 7.66 7.63 21.94
CA LEU A 74 6.51 6.92 22.51
C LEU A 74 5.98 7.57 23.78
N GLU A 75 6.86 8.13 24.60
CA GLU A 75 6.53 8.72 25.91
C GLU A 75 6.17 10.21 25.82
N ARG A 76 6.23 10.78 24.63
CA ARG A 76 5.97 12.20 24.42
C ARG A 76 4.46 12.51 24.32
N ASP A 77 3.97 13.39 25.17
CA ASP A 77 2.56 13.83 25.18
C ASP A 77 2.21 14.74 23.99
N ASP A 78 3.22 15.36 23.35
CA ASP A 78 3.04 16.22 22.20
C ASP A 78 3.03 15.46 20.85
N ILE A 79 3.18 14.13 20.86
CA ILE A 79 3.04 13.23 19.71
C ILE A 79 1.75 12.44 19.82
N ASP A 80 0.87 12.58 18.84
CA ASP A 80 -0.40 11.86 18.73
C ASP A 80 -0.34 10.72 17.74
N ILE A 81 0.44 10.89 16.67
CA ILE A 81 0.49 10.01 15.50
C ILE A 81 1.92 9.55 15.27
N LEU A 82 2.10 8.24 15.14
CA LEU A 82 3.33 7.65 14.59
C LEU A 82 3.07 7.14 13.18
N ASP A 83 3.93 7.57 12.25
CA ASP A 83 3.92 7.14 10.87
C ASP A 83 5.21 6.34 10.58
N VAL A 84 5.05 5.03 10.31
CA VAL A 84 6.14 4.06 10.26
C VAL A 84 6.54 3.79 8.82
N CYS A 85 7.63 4.43 8.37
CA CYS A 85 8.21 4.34 7.03
C CYS A 85 9.55 3.58 7.03
N THR A 86 9.73 2.64 7.96
CA THR A 86 10.95 1.84 8.12
C THR A 86 11.02 0.68 7.14
N PRO A 87 12.14 -0.06 7.05
CA PRO A 87 12.14 -1.40 6.45
C PRO A 87 11.19 -2.36 7.17
N GLY A 88 10.58 -3.31 6.42
CA GLY A 88 9.48 -4.17 6.87
C GLY A 88 9.70 -4.93 8.18
N HIS A 89 10.95 -5.35 8.47
CA HIS A 89 11.26 -6.07 9.73
C HIS A 89 11.06 -5.27 11.02
N LEU A 90 10.93 -3.94 10.90
CA LEU A 90 10.67 -3.07 12.05
C LEU A 90 9.19 -2.70 12.20
N HIS A 91 8.35 -2.96 11.19
CA HIS A 91 6.95 -2.55 11.21
C HIS A 91 6.21 -3.10 12.43
N ALA A 92 6.33 -4.41 12.68
CA ALA A 92 5.60 -5.06 13.76
C ALA A 92 6.04 -4.57 15.15
N GLU A 93 7.35 -4.46 15.39
CA GLU A 93 7.88 -3.98 16.68
C GLU A 93 7.44 -2.54 16.97
N VAL A 94 7.67 -1.66 16.00
CA VAL A 94 7.40 -0.22 16.17
C VAL A 94 5.90 0.06 16.30
N ALA A 95 5.08 -0.52 15.41
CA ALA A 95 3.64 -0.31 15.42
C ALA A 95 2.98 -0.85 16.69
N ALA A 96 3.36 -2.06 17.14
CA ALA A 96 2.83 -2.62 18.38
C ALA A 96 3.19 -1.78 19.61
N ALA A 97 4.43 -1.29 19.67
CA ALA A 97 4.87 -0.43 20.77
C ALA A 97 4.11 0.92 20.76
N ALA A 98 3.92 1.52 19.59
CA ALA A 98 3.18 2.77 19.43
C ALA A 98 1.71 2.64 19.84
N LEU A 99 1.04 1.57 19.40
CA LEU A 99 -0.35 1.29 19.78
C LEU A 99 -0.50 1.09 21.30
N ARG A 100 0.43 0.32 21.94
CA ARG A 100 0.44 0.12 23.38
C ARG A 100 0.71 1.42 24.17
N ALA A 101 1.45 2.36 23.57
CA ALA A 101 1.67 3.70 24.11
C ALA A 101 0.48 4.66 23.85
N GLY A 102 -0.62 4.17 23.28
CA GLY A 102 -1.82 4.97 23.01
C GLY A 102 -1.70 5.94 21.83
N LYS A 103 -0.74 5.71 20.93
CA LYS A 103 -0.58 6.52 19.71
C LYS A 103 -1.46 5.99 18.58
N HIS A 104 -1.93 6.89 17.69
CA HIS A 104 -2.50 6.51 16.41
C HIS A 104 -1.37 6.11 15.47
N VAL A 105 -1.57 5.08 14.64
CA VAL A 105 -0.46 4.49 13.85
C VAL A 105 -0.83 4.34 12.38
N LEU A 106 -0.02 4.95 11.51
CA LEU A 106 0.04 4.66 10.09
C LEU A 106 1.31 3.84 9.82
N VAL A 107 1.19 2.70 9.14
CA VAL A 107 2.34 1.84 8.81
C VAL A 107 2.46 1.65 7.32
N GLU A 108 3.66 1.78 6.76
CA GLU A 108 3.94 1.40 5.38
C GLU A 108 3.75 -0.10 5.14
N LYS A 109 3.41 -0.44 3.90
CA LYS A 109 3.25 -1.83 3.46
C LYS A 109 4.61 -2.54 3.23
N PRO A 110 4.67 -3.87 3.33
CA PRO A 110 3.65 -4.78 3.87
C PRO A 110 3.50 -4.60 5.38
N LEU A 111 2.38 -5.05 5.95
CA LEU A 111 2.08 -4.86 7.39
C LEU A 111 3.19 -5.41 8.28
N ALA A 112 3.72 -6.59 7.93
CA ALA A 112 4.79 -7.27 8.65
C ALA A 112 5.53 -8.22 7.68
N ASN A 113 6.62 -8.83 8.15
CA ASN A 113 7.37 -9.81 7.37
C ASN A 113 6.84 -11.26 7.50
N SER A 114 5.94 -11.50 8.45
CA SER A 114 5.32 -12.82 8.67
C SER A 114 3.84 -12.71 9.02
N VAL A 115 3.10 -13.81 8.81
CA VAL A 115 1.68 -13.90 9.21
C VAL A 115 1.53 -13.76 10.72
N ALA A 116 2.41 -14.38 11.51
CA ALA A 116 2.34 -14.32 12.97
C ALA A 116 2.51 -12.89 13.51
N GLU A 117 3.45 -12.11 12.97
CA GLU A 117 3.61 -10.70 13.30
C GLU A 117 2.37 -9.88 12.91
N ALA A 118 1.79 -10.14 11.75
CA ALA A 118 0.58 -9.45 11.30
C ALA A 118 -0.64 -9.79 12.17
N GLU A 119 -0.79 -11.05 12.61
CA GLU A 119 -1.84 -11.49 13.56
C GLU A 119 -1.70 -10.79 14.91
N GLU A 120 -0.47 -10.70 15.44
CA GLU A 120 -0.21 -9.96 16.69
C GLU A 120 -0.55 -8.48 16.53
N LEU A 121 -0.20 -7.85 15.41
CA LEU A 121 -0.55 -6.44 15.16
C LEU A 121 -2.06 -6.21 15.10
N VAL A 122 -2.82 -7.10 14.46
CA VAL A 122 -4.29 -7.03 14.43
C VAL A 122 -4.86 -7.13 15.85
N ARG A 123 -4.34 -8.05 16.67
CA ARG A 123 -4.76 -8.20 18.06
C ARG A 123 -4.45 -6.95 18.90
N VAL A 124 -3.23 -6.43 18.81
CA VAL A 124 -2.81 -5.22 19.53
C VAL A 124 -3.64 -4.00 19.09
N ALA A 125 -3.90 -3.85 17.81
CA ALA A 125 -4.71 -2.76 17.29
C ALA A 125 -6.16 -2.80 17.80
N ALA A 126 -6.75 -3.99 17.91
CA ALA A 126 -8.08 -4.17 18.47
C ALA A 126 -8.17 -3.81 19.96
N GLU A 127 -7.09 -4.01 20.73
CA GLU A 127 -7.00 -3.71 22.15
C GLU A 127 -6.66 -2.23 22.44
N ALA A 128 -5.94 -1.56 21.54
CA ALA A 128 -5.37 -0.23 21.78
C ALA A 128 -6.42 0.89 21.86
N GLY A 129 -7.57 0.75 21.18
CA GLY A 129 -8.61 1.79 21.13
C GLY A 129 -8.18 3.06 20.36
N THR A 130 -7.06 3.00 19.64
CA THR A 130 -6.54 4.07 18.78
C THR A 130 -6.71 3.70 17.30
N VAL A 131 -6.57 4.68 16.42
CA VAL A 131 -6.68 4.45 14.97
C VAL A 131 -5.40 3.79 14.46
N SER A 132 -5.55 2.72 13.67
CA SER A 132 -4.46 2.07 12.95
C SER A 132 -4.80 1.91 11.48
N MET A 133 -3.90 2.27 10.57
CA MET A 133 -4.08 2.17 9.13
C MET A 133 -2.81 1.67 8.45
N LEU A 134 -2.98 0.88 7.38
CA LEU A 134 -1.88 0.40 6.54
C LEU A 134 -1.73 1.27 5.29
N GLY A 135 -0.49 1.51 4.87
CA GLY A 135 -0.11 2.39 3.77
C GLY A 135 -0.32 1.82 2.36
N PHE A 136 -1.46 1.21 2.05
CA PHE A 136 -1.82 0.88 0.67
C PHE A 136 -2.41 2.10 -0.04
N ASN A 137 -1.54 3.06 -0.36
CA ASN A 137 -1.88 4.35 -0.96
C ASN A 137 -2.62 4.24 -2.30
N TYR A 138 -2.43 3.18 -3.08
CA TYR A 138 -3.10 3.02 -4.39
C TYR A 138 -4.62 2.88 -4.28
N ARG A 139 -5.18 2.55 -3.12
CA ARG A 139 -6.64 2.65 -2.89
C ARG A 139 -7.16 4.09 -3.05
N ARG A 140 -6.27 5.12 -3.00
CA ARG A 140 -6.57 6.55 -3.18
C ARG A 140 -6.23 7.06 -4.59
N VAL A 141 -5.86 6.21 -5.51
CA VAL A 141 -5.82 6.56 -6.94
C VAL A 141 -7.26 6.78 -7.40
N PRO A 142 -7.63 7.97 -7.89
CA PRO A 142 -9.02 8.26 -8.27
C PRO A 142 -9.63 7.25 -9.24
N ALA A 143 -8.85 6.79 -10.23
CA ALA A 143 -9.29 5.79 -11.19
C ALA A 143 -9.58 4.42 -10.55
N LEU A 144 -8.76 3.98 -9.59
CA LEU A 144 -8.98 2.73 -8.84
C LEU A 144 -10.16 2.85 -7.86
N ALA A 145 -10.29 3.97 -7.18
CA ALA A 145 -11.44 4.23 -6.32
C ALA A 145 -12.76 4.32 -7.12
N LEU A 146 -12.73 4.91 -8.32
CA LEU A 146 -13.84 4.89 -9.26
C LEU A 146 -14.15 3.45 -9.73
N ALA A 147 -13.13 2.67 -10.10
CA ALA A 147 -13.30 1.26 -10.48
C ALA A 147 -13.98 0.46 -9.36
N ARG A 148 -13.56 0.65 -8.09
CA ARG A 148 -14.19 0.03 -6.92
C ARG A 148 -15.67 0.36 -6.81
N ARG A 149 -16.03 1.65 -7.00
CA ARG A 149 -17.43 2.11 -7.00
C ARG A 149 -18.22 1.44 -8.11
N LEU A 150 -17.72 1.45 -9.35
CA LEU A 150 -18.38 0.84 -10.50
C LEU A 150 -18.60 -0.68 -10.35
N VAL A 151 -17.64 -1.39 -9.75
CA VAL A 151 -17.81 -2.82 -9.41
C VAL A 151 -18.89 -3.01 -8.36
N ALA A 152 -18.89 -2.22 -7.28
CA ALA A 152 -19.88 -2.29 -6.22
C ALA A 152 -21.31 -1.96 -6.70
N ASP A 153 -21.44 -1.01 -7.63
CA ASP A 153 -22.70 -0.61 -8.25
C ASP A 153 -23.20 -1.63 -9.32
N GLY A 154 -22.39 -2.66 -9.61
CA GLY A 154 -22.76 -3.71 -10.55
C GLY A 154 -22.70 -3.30 -12.03
N GLU A 155 -21.97 -2.23 -12.38
CA GLU A 155 -21.84 -1.70 -13.75
C GLU A 155 -21.31 -2.73 -14.74
N ILE A 156 -20.37 -3.59 -14.31
CA ILE A 156 -19.83 -4.66 -15.14
C ILE A 156 -20.49 -6.03 -14.84
N GLY A 157 -21.50 -6.08 -13.97
CA GLY A 157 -22.12 -7.32 -13.49
C GLY A 157 -21.20 -8.11 -12.57
N ARG A 158 -21.54 -9.37 -12.29
CA ARG A 158 -20.70 -10.24 -11.46
C ARG A 158 -19.34 -10.44 -12.17
N VAL A 159 -18.24 -10.14 -11.47
CA VAL A 159 -16.89 -10.41 -11.97
C VAL A 159 -16.65 -11.91 -11.99
N ARG A 160 -16.05 -12.41 -13.07
CA ARG A 160 -15.73 -13.83 -13.29
C ARG A 160 -14.25 -14.09 -13.30
N GLN A 161 -13.49 -13.12 -13.85
CA GLN A 161 -12.05 -13.24 -14.08
C GLN A 161 -11.37 -11.90 -13.83
N ALA A 162 -10.13 -11.95 -13.33
CA ALA A 162 -9.26 -10.79 -13.20
C ALA A 162 -7.85 -11.10 -13.72
N ARG A 163 -7.12 -10.06 -14.10
CA ARG A 163 -5.69 -10.12 -14.41
C ARG A 163 -5.00 -8.97 -13.71
N LEU A 164 -3.89 -9.28 -13.05
CA LEU A 164 -3.06 -8.31 -12.35
C LEU A 164 -1.62 -8.52 -12.77
N SER A 165 -0.97 -7.45 -13.19
CA SER A 165 0.48 -7.45 -13.37
C SER A 165 1.07 -6.22 -12.71
N TYR A 166 2.20 -6.38 -12.00
CA TYR A 166 2.96 -5.26 -11.46
C TYR A 166 4.43 -5.42 -11.80
N LEU A 167 4.87 -4.70 -12.81
CA LEU A 167 6.15 -4.88 -13.47
C LEU A 167 7.02 -3.63 -13.35
N GLN A 168 8.28 -3.85 -12.94
CA GLN A 168 9.32 -2.82 -12.84
C GLN A 168 10.66 -3.36 -13.38
N ASP A 169 11.61 -2.48 -13.71
CA ASP A 169 12.91 -2.87 -14.29
C ASP A 169 14.14 -2.40 -13.49
N TRP A 170 13.95 -1.86 -12.30
CA TRP A 170 15.04 -1.23 -11.53
C TRP A 170 16.10 -2.22 -11.01
N LEU A 171 15.87 -3.52 -11.05
CA LEU A 171 16.82 -4.57 -10.67
C LEU A 171 17.34 -5.41 -11.85
N THR A 172 17.14 -4.98 -13.08
CA THR A 172 17.60 -5.69 -14.29
C THR A 172 19.11 -5.76 -14.38
N ASP A 173 19.84 -4.74 -13.91
CA ASP A 173 21.31 -4.75 -13.89
C ASP A 173 21.84 -5.69 -12.80
N PRO A 174 22.54 -6.79 -13.15
CA PRO A 174 23.14 -7.69 -12.17
C PRO A 174 24.29 -7.07 -11.38
N ALA A 175 24.83 -5.91 -11.82
CA ALA A 175 25.85 -5.16 -11.11
C ALA A 175 25.27 -4.17 -10.08
N ALA A 176 23.95 -4.01 -10.01
CA ALA A 176 23.31 -3.18 -8.98
C ALA A 176 23.69 -3.71 -7.57
N PRO A 177 24.04 -2.80 -6.62
CA PRO A 177 24.57 -3.21 -5.33
C PRO A 177 23.54 -3.91 -4.44
N MET A 178 24.04 -4.72 -3.52
CA MET A 178 23.25 -5.32 -2.44
C MET A 178 22.60 -4.25 -1.56
N THR A 179 21.30 -4.44 -1.30
CA THR A 179 20.54 -3.56 -0.39
C THR A 179 19.74 -4.41 0.61
N TRP A 180 19.15 -3.78 1.63
CA TRP A 180 18.29 -4.45 2.58
C TRP A 180 17.09 -5.17 1.92
N ARG A 181 16.60 -4.63 0.78
CA ARG A 181 15.48 -5.19 0.00
C ARG A 181 15.77 -6.54 -0.65
N LEU A 182 17.03 -6.95 -0.66
CA LEU A 182 17.49 -8.19 -1.29
C LEU A 182 17.85 -9.28 -0.26
N ARG A 183 17.64 -8.98 1.03
CA ARG A 183 17.86 -9.90 2.14
C ARG A 183 16.55 -10.28 2.80
N ARG A 184 16.23 -11.56 2.88
CA ARG A 184 15.00 -12.06 3.52
C ARG A 184 14.85 -11.62 4.97
N GLU A 185 15.93 -11.56 5.72
CA GLU A 185 15.95 -11.15 7.13
C GLU A 185 15.37 -9.74 7.34
N THR A 186 15.57 -8.84 6.39
CA THR A 186 15.14 -7.45 6.50
C THR A 186 13.91 -7.12 5.65
N ALA A 187 13.74 -7.80 4.51
CA ALA A 187 12.64 -7.52 3.58
C ALA A 187 11.47 -8.52 3.71
N GLY A 188 11.67 -9.67 4.35
CA GLY A 188 10.68 -10.74 4.43
C GLY A 188 10.57 -11.53 3.11
N SER A 189 10.26 -10.87 2.02
CA SER A 189 10.23 -11.39 0.65
C SER A 189 10.76 -10.36 -0.34
N GLY A 190 10.85 -10.72 -1.60
CA GLY A 190 11.31 -9.85 -2.66
C GLY A 190 10.17 -9.09 -3.35
N VAL A 191 10.00 -9.36 -4.65
CA VAL A 191 8.94 -8.73 -5.45
C VAL A 191 7.54 -9.10 -4.92
N LEU A 192 7.39 -10.28 -4.35
CA LEU A 192 6.12 -10.74 -3.80
C LEU A 192 5.61 -9.78 -2.72
N GLY A 193 6.44 -9.41 -1.74
CA GLY A 193 6.09 -8.45 -0.70
C GLY A 193 6.09 -7.00 -1.19
N ASP A 194 6.99 -6.64 -2.10
CA ASP A 194 7.13 -5.27 -2.57
C ASP A 194 6.02 -4.87 -3.56
N LEU A 195 5.82 -5.63 -4.62
CA LEU A 195 4.85 -5.36 -5.69
C LEU A 195 3.62 -6.25 -5.60
N GLY A 196 3.79 -7.53 -5.31
CA GLY A 196 2.69 -8.49 -5.22
C GLY A 196 1.67 -8.11 -4.14
N SER A 197 2.12 -7.55 -3.02
CA SER A 197 1.22 -7.07 -1.95
C SER A 197 0.24 -6.00 -2.45
N HIS A 198 0.69 -5.04 -3.26
CA HIS A 198 -0.18 -4.04 -3.87
C HIS A 198 -1.20 -4.67 -4.83
N ALA A 199 -0.77 -5.60 -5.69
CA ALA A 199 -1.68 -6.25 -6.63
C ALA A 199 -2.74 -7.09 -5.91
N VAL A 200 -2.37 -7.84 -4.87
CA VAL A 200 -3.31 -8.60 -4.02
C VAL A 200 -4.27 -7.65 -3.28
N ASP A 201 -3.75 -6.57 -2.69
CA ASP A 201 -4.57 -5.57 -2.03
C ASP A 201 -5.59 -4.95 -2.99
N GLN A 202 -5.17 -4.58 -4.21
CA GLN A 202 -6.06 -4.00 -5.21
C GLN A 202 -7.14 -4.98 -5.66
N LEU A 203 -6.83 -6.27 -5.83
CA LEU A 203 -7.84 -7.28 -6.15
C LEU A 203 -8.91 -7.36 -5.05
N GLN A 204 -8.47 -7.51 -3.80
CA GLN A 204 -9.39 -7.61 -2.65
C GLN A 204 -10.19 -6.31 -2.47
N PHE A 205 -9.56 -5.15 -2.62
CA PHE A 205 -10.22 -3.85 -2.57
C PHE A 205 -11.28 -3.70 -3.65
N LEU A 206 -10.95 -3.98 -4.91
CA LEU A 206 -11.87 -3.80 -6.04
C LEU A 206 -13.07 -4.75 -5.98
N LEU A 207 -12.84 -6.00 -5.56
CA LEU A 207 -13.92 -7.00 -5.45
C LEU A 207 -14.70 -6.88 -4.13
N GLY A 208 -14.08 -6.35 -3.07
CA GLY A 208 -14.66 -6.29 -1.72
C GLY A 208 -14.72 -7.64 -1.02
N GLU A 209 -13.85 -8.57 -1.41
CA GLU A 209 -13.80 -9.92 -0.86
C GLU A 209 -12.35 -10.43 -0.80
N PRO A 210 -12.05 -11.40 0.09
CA PRO A 210 -10.71 -11.93 0.23
C PRO A 210 -10.37 -12.98 -0.82
N VAL A 211 -9.07 -13.12 -1.09
CA VAL A 211 -8.50 -14.30 -1.76
C VAL A 211 -8.45 -15.44 -0.75
N THR A 212 -9.00 -16.60 -1.12
CA THR A 212 -9.16 -17.77 -0.23
C THR A 212 -8.19 -18.91 -0.52
N ALA A 213 -7.68 -19.00 -1.77
CA ALA A 213 -6.70 -20.00 -2.14
C ALA A 213 -5.82 -19.50 -3.29
N VAL A 214 -4.61 -20.05 -3.40
CA VAL A 214 -3.64 -19.69 -4.43
C VAL A 214 -2.90 -20.92 -4.97
N SER A 215 -2.34 -20.77 -6.19
CA SER A 215 -1.29 -21.61 -6.74
C SER A 215 -0.26 -20.69 -7.37
N GLY A 216 1.05 -20.88 -7.11
CA GLY A 216 2.03 -19.95 -7.64
C GLY A 216 3.48 -20.42 -7.55
N HIS A 217 4.33 -19.67 -8.23
CA HIS A 217 5.78 -19.86 -8.28
C HIS A 217 6.49 -18.53 -8.11
N VAL A 218 7.63 -18.57 -7.41
CA VAL A 218 8.57 -17.45 -7.30
C VAL A 218 9.90 -17.82 -7.94
N ARG A 219 10.63 -16.80 -8.42
CA ARG A 219 11.98 -17.02 -9.02
C ARG A 219 12.92 -15.89 -8.65
N THR A 220 14.18 -16.28 -8.38
CA THR A 220 15.32 -15.38 -8.24
C THR A 220 16.22 -15.57 -9.46
N PHE A 221 16.34 -14.55 -10.29
CA PHE A 221 17.17 -14.60 -11.50
C PHE A 221 18.60 -14.17 -11.24
N VAL A 222 18.78 -13.15 -10.39
CA VAL A 222 20.11 -12.65 -10.00
C VAL A 222 20.40 -13.12 -8.58
N THR A 223 21.09 -14.28 -8.49
CA THR A 223 21.31 -14.98 -7.20
C THR A 223 22.40 -14.36 -6.32
N GLU A 224 23.24 -13.45 -6.89
CA GLU A 224 24.30 -12.77 -6.15
C GLU A 224 24.49 -11.35 -6.69
N ARG A 225 24.77 -10.41 -5.80
CA ARG A 225 25.07 -9.01 -6.15
C ARG A 225 26.28 -8.46 -5.40
N PRO A 226 26.93 -7.38 -5.93
CA PRO A 226 28.03 -6.72 -5.24
C PRO A 226 27.60 -6.18 -3.87
N GLY A 227 28.33 -6.56 -2.82
CA GLY A 227 28.16 -6.06 -1.46
C GLY A 227 29.47 -5.49 -0.91
N PRO A 228 29.51 -4.97 0.32
CA PRO A 228 30.68 -4.33 0.92
C PRO A 228 31.92 -5.22 1.01
N GLN A 229 31.76 -6.56 1.09
CA GLN A 229 32.84 -7.52 1.25
C GLN A 229 33.01 -8.47 0.06
N GLY A 230 32.42 -8.13 -1.09
CA GLY A 230 32.42 -8.98 -2.28
C GLY A 230 31.00 -9.28 -2.76
N ARG A 231 30.82 -10.38 -3.53
CA ARG A 231 29.49 -10.81 -3.94
C ARG A 231 28.75 -11.46 -2.77
N GLU A 232 27.51 -11.07 -2.59
CA GLU A 232 26.64 -11.55 -1.52
C GLU A 232 25.38 -12.21 -2.13
N PRO A 233 24.83 -13.27 -1.50
CA PRO A 233 23.67 -13.96 -2.01
C PRO A 233 22.42 -13.11 -1.88
N VAL A 234 21.59 -13.08 -2.94
CA VAL A 234 20.21 -12.58 -2.92
C VAL A 234 19.34 -13.70 -2.38
N THR A 235 18.58 -13.41 -1.30
CA THR A 235 17.79 -14.42 -0.60
C THR A 235 16.28 -14.23 -0.76
N VAL A 236 15.87 -13.38 -1.70
CA VAL A 236 14.48 -13.07 -2.02
C VAL A 236 14.19 -13.22 -3.51
N ASP A 237 12.92 -13.22 -3.86
CA ASP A 237 12.42 -13.40 -5.22
C ASP A 237 12.55 -12.13 -6.08
N ASP A 238 12.80 -12.32 -7.39
CA ASP A 238 12.79 -11.26 -8.41
C ASP A 238 11.48 -11.22 -9.21
N ALA A 239 10.79 -12.36 -9.31
CA ALA A 239 9.54 -12.48 -10.02
C ALA A 239 8.59 -13.51 -9.38
N VAL A 240 7.28 -13.30 -9.54
CA VAL A 240 6.22 -14.21 -9.08
C VAL A 240 5.13 -14.33 -10.13
N TRP A 241 4.59 -15.53 -10.28
CA TRP A 241 3.39 -15.86 -11.04
C TRP A 241 2.46 -16.67 -10.16
N ALA A 242 1.18 -16.27 -10.09
CA ALA A 242 0.20 -16.99 -9.30
C ALA A 242 -1.20 -16.97 -9.92
N THR A 243 -2.00 -17.97 -9.59
CA THR A 243 -3.45 -17.99 -9.76
C THR A 243 -4.09 -17.81 -8.38
N LEU A 244 -5.00 -16.84 -8.27
CA LEU A 244 -5.70 -16.49 -7.06
C LEU A 244 -7.18 -16.87 -7.19
N HIS A 245 -7.78 -17.38 -6.12
CA HIS A 245 -9.21 -17.71 -6.05
C HIS A 245 -9.87 -16.93 -4.94
N THR A 246 -11.02 -16.32 -5.21
CA THR A 246 -11.76 -15.53 -4.22
C THR A 246 -12.98 -16.26 -3.70
N THR A 247 -13.65 -15.70 -2.69
CA THR A 247 -14.84 -16.27 -2.07
C THR A 247 -16.00 -16.46 -3.06
N SER A 248 -16.24 -15.48 -3.96
CA SER A 248 -17.32 -15.55 -4.95
C SER A 248 -17.00 -16.44 -6.16
N GLY A 249 -15.79 -17.01 -6.21
CA GLY A 249 -15.33 -17.87 -7.30
C GLY A 249 -14.65 -17.14 -8.45
N VAL A 250 -14.27 -15.87 -8.28
CA VAL A 250 -13.40 -15.18 -9.24
C VAL A 250 -12.05 -15.87 -9.29
N VAL A 251 -11.54 -16.08 -10.50
CA VAL A 251 -10.18 -16.57 -10.74
C VAL A 251 -9.35 -15.42 -11.30
N ALA A 252 -8.23 -15.11 -10.63
CA ALA A 252 -7.33 -14.06 -11.05
C ALA A 252 -5.93 -14.60 -11.35
N SER A 253 -5.28 -14.07 -12.39
CA SER A 253 -3.83 -14.24 -12.58
C SER A 253 -3.08 -13.08 -11.94
N LEU A 254 -1.95 -13.38 -11.32
CA LEU A 254 -1.01 -12.41 -10.76
C LEU A 254 0.36 -12.62 -11.39
N GLU A 255 0.97 -11.55 -11.87
CA GLU A 255 2.38 -11.49 -12.23
C GLU A 255 3.02 -10.26 -11.58
N ALA A 256 4.16 -10.43 -10.90
CA ALA A 256 4.97 -9.30 -10.46
C ALA A 256 6.45 -9.55 -10.72
N SER A 257 7.18 -8.50 -11.13
CA SER A 257 8.60 -8.60 -11.46
C SER A 257 9.32 -7.27 -11.22
N ARG A 258 10.56 -7.34 -10.70
CA ARG A 258 11.48 -6.20 -10.59
C ARG A 258 12.56 -6.19 -11.68
N VAL A 259 12.48 -7.15 -12.61
CA VAL A 259 13.43 -7.35 -13.72
C VAL A 259 12.75 -7.36 -15.09
N ALA A 260 11.56 -6.79 -15.21
CA ALA A 260 10.80 -6.69 -16.45
C ALA A 260 11.28 -5.49 -17.26
N THR A 261 12.34 -5.67 -18.04
CA THR A 261 13.02 -4.61 -18.81
C THR A 261 12.05 -3.76 -19.62
N GLY A 262 12.09 -2.44 -19.42
CA GLY A 262 11.27 -1.44 -20.10
C GLY A 262 10.00 -1.04 -19.36
N ARG A 263 9.60 -1.74 -18.29
CA ARG A 263 8.49 -1.37 -17.41
C ARG A 263 9.00 -0.53 -16.25
N LYS A 264 8.38 0.63 -15.99
CA LYS A 264 8.87 1.55 -14.94
C LYS A 264 8.11 1.41 -13.63
N ASN A 265 6.77 1.48 -13.70
CA ASN A 265 5.89 1.29 -12.55
C ASN A 265 4.52 0.76 -13.01
N ALA A 266 4.53 -0.27 -13.84
CA ALA A 266 3.37 -0.77 -14.56
C ALA A 266 2.53 -1.73 -13.69
N LEU A 267 1.64 -1.16 -12.87
CA LEU A 267 0.55 -1.91 -12.23
C LEU A 267 -0.66 -1.88 -13.17
N GLU A 268 -0.91 -2.99 -13.84
CA GLU A 268 -2.05 -3.15 -14.73
C GLU A 268 -3.10 -4.06 -14.06
N ILE A 269 -4.37 -3.67 -14.12
CA ILE A 269 -5.50 -4.42 -13.55
C ILE A 269 -6.61 -4.51 -14.58
N GLU A 270 -7.08 -5.72 -14.84
CA GLU A 270 -8.22 -6.00 -15.71
C GLU A 270 -9.26 -6.82 -14.96
N LEU A 271 -10.52 -6.38 -14.98
CA LEU A 271 -11.67 -7.10 -14.41
C LEU A 271 -12.67 -7.40 -15.51
N TYR A 272 -13.09 -8.65 -15.61
CA TYR A 272 -14.06 -9.12 -16.61
C TYR A 272 -15.31 -9.63 -15.94
N GLY A 273 -16.41 -8.90 -16.11
CA GLY A 273 -17.72 -9.21 -15.56
C GLY A 273 -18.72 -9.69 -16.61
N GLU A 274 -19.94 -9.99 -16.18
CA GLU A 274 -21.02 -10.49 -17.03
C GLU A 274 -21.56 -9.42 -18.01
N LYS A 275 -21.46 -8.14 -17.63
CA LYS A 275 -22.03 -7.01 -18.37
C LYS A 275 -20.98 -6.06 -18.95
N GLY A 276 -19.70 -6.29 -18.66
CA GLY A 276 -18.62 -5.42 -19.10
C GLY A 276 -17.28 -5.75 -18.48
N SER A 277 -16.32 -4.87 -18.70
CA SER A 277 -14.97 -4.99 -18.12
C SER A 277 -14.40 -3.63 -17.75
N LEU A 278 -13.45 -3.64 -16.81
CA LEU A 278 -12.66 -2.49 -16.41
C LEU A 278 -11.18 -2.78 -16.64
N ARG A 279 -10.42 -1.76 -17.07
CA ARG A 279 -8.95 -1.83 -17.17
C ARG A 279 -8.32 -0.55 -16.64
N PHE A 280 -7.27 -0.73 -15.85
CA PHE A 280 -6.47 0.35 -15.27
C PHE A 280 -4.99 0.08 -15.52
N ASP A 281 -4.22 1.15 -15.75
CA ASP A 281 -2.76 1.15 -15.88
C ASP A 281 -2.20 2.31 -15.05
N LEU A 282 -1.32 2.01 -14.11
CA LEU A 282 -0.72 3.01 -13.22
C LEU A 282 0.19 4.01 -13.97
N GLU A 283 0.79 3.61 -15.10
CA GLU A 283 1.58 4.52 -15.94
C GLU A 283 0.68 5.50 -16.71
N SER A 284 -0.65 5.27 -16.68
CA SER A 284 -1.72 6.17 -17.14
C SER A 284 -2.66 6.52 -15.96
N LEU A 285 -2.10 6.95 -14.84
CA LEU A 285 -2.70 7.07 -13.51
C LEU A 285 -4.13 7.64 -13.48
N ASN A 286 -4.44 8.60 -14.37
CA ASN A 286 -5.69 9.35 -14.38
C ASN A 286 -6.74 8.77 -15.35
N GLU A 287 -6.48 7.63 -15.96
CA GLU A 287 -7.38 7.00 -16.93
C GLU A 287 -7.97 5.69 -16.39
N LEU A 288 -9.27 5.51 -16.65
CA LEU A 288 -9.96 4.23 -16.45
C LEU A 288 -10.64 3.84 -17.75
N ARG A 289 -10.44 2.62 -18.21
CA ARG A 289 -11.16 2.08 -19.38
C ARG A 289 -12.31 1.22 -18.91
N LEU A 290 -13.50 1.54 -19.44
CA LEU A 290 -14.75 0.83 -19.15
C LEU A 290 -15.36 0.33 -20.45
N HIS A 291 -15.57 -0.98 -20.55
CA HIS A 291 -16.39 -1.59 -21.59
C HIS A 291 -17.76 -1.96 -21.03
N ARG A 292 -18.82 -1.59 -21.70
CA ARG A 292 -20.20 -2.04 -21.41
C ARG A 292 -20.70 -2.92 -22.55
N ALA A 293 -21.09 -4.14 -22.23
CA ALA A 293 -21.65 -5.08 -23.20
C ALA A 293 -23.14 -4.78 -23.47
N THR A 294 -23.45 -3.51 -23.82
CA THR A 294 -24.79 -3.02 -24.09
C THR A 294 -24.88 -2.37 -25.46
N GLY A 295 -26.05 -2.41 -26.09
CA GLY A 295 -26.27 -1.86 -27.43
C GLY A 295 -25.83 -2.80 -28.57
N PRO A 296 -25.85 -2.33 -29.82
CA PRO A 296 -25.50 -3.13 -30.97
C PRO A 296 -24.03 -3.55 -30.97
N LEU A 297 -23.73 -4.81 -31.26
CA LEU A 297 -22.36 -5.37 -31.23
C LEU A 297 -21.39 -4.58 -32.13
N ALA A 298 -21.88 -4.07 -33.30
CA ALA A 298 -21.06 -3.32 -34.23
C ALA A 298 -20.54 -1.96 -33.67
N THR A 299 -21.11 -1.45 -32.62
CA THR A 299 -20.76 -0.16 -31.99
C THR A 299 -20.30 -0.27 -30.57
N GLN A 300 -20.18 -1.48 -30.04
CA GLN A 300 -19.58 -1.69 -28.73
C GLN A 300 -18.08 -1.37 -28.77
N GLY A 301 -17.58 -0.72 -27.70
CA GLY A 301 -16.18 -0.35 -27.59
C GLY A 301 -15.85 0.09 -26.19
N ASP A 302 -14.56 0.31 -25.93
CA ASP A 302 -14.09 0.84 -24.65
C ASP A 302 -14.34 2.35 -24.56
N THR A 303 -14.86 2.79 -23.44
CA THR A 303 -14.87 4.20 -23.04
C THR A 303 -13.61 4.47 -22.21
N SER A 304 -12.78 5.42 -22.64
CA SER A 304 -11.71 5.97 -21.81
C SER A 304 -12.27 7.11 -20.97
N ILE A 305 -12.19 6.99 -19.65
CA ILE A 305 -12.63 7.97 -18.69
C ILE A 305 -11.38 8.68 -18.15
N LEU A 306 -11.24 9.99 -18.45
CA LEU A 306 -10.26 10.83 -17.78
C LEU A 306 -10.81 11.19 -16.39
N VAL A 307 -10.21 10.64 -15.35
CA VAL A 307 -10.73 10.70 -13.97
C VAL A 307 -10.28 12.01 -13.31
N THR A 308 -10.86 13.13 -13.74
CA THR A 308 -10.54 14.49 -13.28
C THR A 308 -11.76 15.31 -12.87
N GLU A 309 -12.98 14.74 -12.92
CA GLU A 309 -14.20 15.45 -12.52
C GLU A 309 -14.35 15.48 -10.99
N ALA A 310 -14.97 16.53 -10.47
CA ALA A 310 -15.17 16.73 -9.03
C ALA A 310 -16.00 15.60 -8.35
N ASP A 311 -16.81 14.87 -9.13
CA ASP A 311 -17.61 13.73 -8.64
C ASP A 311 -16.82 12.40 -8.63
N HIS A 312 -15.63 12.40 -9.18
CA HIS A 312 -14.73 11.27 -9.05
C HIS A 312 -14.12 11.22 -7.62
N PRO A 313 -13.93 10.03 -7.05
CA PRO A 313 -13.33 9.90 -5.73
C PRO A 313 -11.97 10.61 -5.63
N TYR A 314 -11.69 11.26 -4.52
CA TYR A 314 -10.45 11.97 -4.21
C TYR A 314 -10.07 13.14 -5.14
N VAL A 315 -10.87 13.50 -6.15
CA VAL A 315 -10.53 14.60 -7.09
C VAL A 315 -10.95 15.97 -6.57
N ARG A 316 -12.09 16.07 -5.89
CA ARG A 316 -12.71 17.34 -5.47
C ARG A 316 -11.78 18.29 -4.67
N ALA A 317 -10.82 17.73 -3.94
CA ALA A 317 -9.87 18.49 -3.12
C ALA A 317 -8.78 19.18 -3.95
N TRP A 318 -8.63 18.83 -5.21
CA TRP A 318 -7.45 19.20 -5.99
C TRP A 318 -7.77 20.31 -7.01
N TRP A 319 -7.80 19.98 -8.26
CA TRP A 319 -7.76 20.92 -9.38
C TRP A 319 -9.06 20.89 -10.19
N PRO A 320 -9.34 21.93 -10.98
CA PRO A 320 -10.45 21.89 -11.94
C PRO A 320 -10.30 20.74 -12.95
N PRO A 321 -11.43 20.26 -13.54
CA PRO A 321 -11.40 19.19 -14.53
C PRO A 321 -10.34 19.36 -15.63
N GLY A 322 -9.74 18.24 -16.03
CA GLY A 322 -8.66 18.21 -17.02
C GLY A 322 -7.25 18.35 -16.46
N HIS A 323 -7.09 18.73 -15.20
CA HIS A 323 -5.79 18.77 -14.53
C HIS A 323 -5.49 17.43 -13.85
N VAL A 324 -4.48 16.74 -14.34
CA VAL A 324 -4.12 15.41 -13.89
C VAL A 324 -3.39 15.42 -12.54
N LEU A 325 -3.59 14.36 -11.76
CA LEU A 325 -2.94 14.16 -10.47
C LEU A 325 -1.68 13.30 -10.64
N GLY A 326 -0.74 13.43 -9.72
CA GLY A 326 0.45 12.61 -9.62
C GLY A 326 0.37 11.56 -8.51
N TRP A 327 1.38 10.71 -8.42
CA TRP A 327 1.49 9.63 -7.46
C TRP A 327 1.48 10.12 -5.99
N ASP A 328 2.10 11.25 -5.71
CA ASP A 328 2.20 11.87 -4.38
C ASP A 328 0.86 12.34 -3.81
N HIS A 329 -0.11 12.69 -4.65
CA HIS A 329 -1.46 13.06 -4.23
C HIS A 329 -2.18 11.94 -3.48
N THR A 330 -1.84 10.68 -3.78
CA THR A 330 -2.43 9.51 -3.10
C THR A 330 -2.06 9.46 -1.62
N PHE A 331 -0.84 9.87 -1.25
CA PHE A 331 -0.39 9.95 0.15
C PHE A 331 -1.06 11.08 0.90
N THR A 332 -1.27 12.23 0.25
CA THR A 332 -2.01 13.34 0.87
C THR A 332 -3.46 12.96 1.13
N SER A 333 -4.11 12.27 0.18
CA SER A 333 -5.46 11.72 0.37
C SER A 333 -5.50 10.65 1.48
N GLN A 334 -4.45 9.82 1.58
CA GLN A 334 -4.29 8.82 2.64
C GLN A 334 -4.17 9.48 4.03
N ALA A 335 -3.37 10.53 4.14
CA ALA A 335 -3.23 11.30 5.38
C ALA A 335 -4.56 11.98 5.78
N ALA A 336 -5.34 12.48 4.82
CA ALA A 336 -6.65 13.05 5.07
C ALA A 336 -7.64 12.02 5.63
N ASP A 337 -7.74 10.82 5.02
CA ASP A 337 -8.59 9.74 5.52
C ASP A 337 -8.17 9.32 6.93
N PHE A 338 -6.86 9.21 7.17
CA PHE A 338 -6.35 8.88 8.49
C PHE A 338 -6.69 9.95 9.54
N LEU A 339 -6.55 11.23 9.21
CA LEU A 339 -6.91 12.34 10.11
C LEU A 339 -8.40 12.37 10.40
N ARG A 340 -9.28 12.12 9.43
CA ARG A 340 -10.74 12.00 9.68
C ARG A 340 -11.03 10.89 10.69
N ALA A 341 -10.39 9.74 10.55
CA ALA A 341 -10.55 8.66 11.52
C ALA A 341 -10.08 9.07 12.92
N VAL A 342 -8.93 9.76 13.01
CA VAL A 342 -8.36 10.22 14.30
C VAL A 342 -9.21 11.30 14.96
N THR A 343 -9.79 12.23 14.20
CA THR A 343 -10.41 13.45 14.75
C THR A 343 -11.92 13.36 14.86
N VAL A 344 -12.60 12.69 13.93
CA VAL A 344 -14.07 12.59 13.92
C VAL A 344 -14.59 11.15 13.97
N GLY A 345 -13.68 10.15 14.05
CA GLY A 345 -14.06 8.75 14.22
C GLY A 345 -14.62 8.08 12.96
N GLU A 346 -14.32 8.61 11.78
CA GLU A 346 -14.71 7.93 10.54
C GLU A 346 -14.00 6.57 10.41
N PRO A 347 -14.66 5.56 9.82
CA PRO A 347 -14.02 4.30 9.51
C PRO A 347 -12.81 4.51 8.59
N VAL A 348 -11.70 3.86 8.89
CA VAL A 348 -10.48 3.94 8.08
C VAL A 348 -10.13 2.62 7.43
N HIS A 349 -9.75 2.68 6.17
CA HIS A 349 -9.25 1.54 5.39
C HIS A 349 -8.03 1.94 4.56
N PRO A 350 -7.07 0.99 4.30
CA PRO A 350 -7.05 -0.38 4.81
C PRO A 350 -6.69 -0.46 6.28
N THR A 351 -7.35 -1.37 6.98
CA THR A 351 -7.06 -1.72 8.37
C THR A 351 -5.85 -2.67 8.45
N PHE A 352 -5.37 -2.97 9.65
CA PHE A 352 -4.39 -4.05 9.86
C PHE A 352 -4.98 -5.43 9.53
N ALA A 353 -6.29 -5.62 9.65
CA ALA A 353 -6.95 -6.85 9.19
C ALA A 353 -6.90 -7.02 7.66
N ASP A 354 -7.06 -5.93 6.89
CA ASP A 354 -6.82 -5.94 5.44
C ASP A 354 -5.37 -6.35 5.13
N GLY A 355 -4.41 -5.81 5.89
CA GLY A 355 -2.99 -6.14 5.77
C GLY A 355 -2.68 -7.61 6.09
N LEU A 356 -3.29 -8.16 7.14
CA LEU A 356 -3.19 -9.59 7.47
C LEU A 356 -3.76 -10.47 6.36
N ALA A 357 -4.90 -10.09 5.78
CA ALA A 357 -5.48 -10.82 4.67
C ALA A 357 -4.54 -10.88 3.46
N VAL A 358 -3.86 -9.77 3.14
CA VAL A 358 -2.81 -9.75 2.10
C VAL A 358 -1.63 -10.63 2.52
N GLN A 359 -1.11 -10.50 3.74
CA GLN A 359 0.05 -11.24 4.21
C GLN A 359 -0.16 -12.76 4.14
N ARG A 360 -1.36 -13.25 4.45
CA ARG A 360 -1.74 -14.66 4.31
C ARG A 360 -1.69 -15.14 2.86
N VAL A 361 -2.10 -14.30 1.90
CA VAL A 361 -2.00 -14.61 0.47
C VAL A 361 -0.53 -14.72 0.05
N LEU A 362 0.33 -13.78 0.45
CA LEU A 362 1.76 -13.83 0.14
C LEU A 362 2.42 -15.11 0.70
N ALA A 363 2.15 -15.43 1.96
CA ALA A 363 2.66 -16.64 2.60
C ALA A 363 2.16 -17.93 1.90
N ALA A 364 0.90 -17.95 1.47
CA ALA A 364 0.34 -19.09 0.73
C ALA A 364 0.95 -19.25 -0.65
N ILE A 365 1.34 -18.17 -1.34
CA ILE A 365 2.07 -18.24 -2.62
C ILE A 365 3.48 -18.83 -2.41
N GLU A 366 4.21 -18.42 -1.37
CA GLU A 366 5.51 -19.00 -1.03
C GLU A 366 5.38 -20.49 -0.64
N GLU A 367 4.32 -20.86 0.09
CA GLU A 367 4.05 -22.28 0.41
C GLU A 367 3.73 -23.09 -0.84
N SER A 368 2.93 -22.52 -1.77
CA SER A 368 2.60 -23.15 -3.05
C SER A 368 3.87 -23.43 -3.86
N ASP A 369 4.79 -22.45 -3.99
CA ASP A 369 6.06 -22.62 -4.68
C ASP A 369 6.92 -23.74 -4.06
N ARG A 370 7.06 -23.76 -2.72
CA ARG A 370 7.79 -24.82 -1.99
C ARG A 370 7.21 -26.22 -2.23
N ARG A 371 5.96 -26.32 -2.60
CA ARG A 371 5.22 -27.54 -2.89
C ARG A 371 4.93 -27.73 -4.38
N ASP A 372 5.79 -27.17 -5.24
CA ASP A 372 5.75 -27.31 -6.71
C ASP A 372 4.43 -26.79 -7.35
N GLY A 373 3.92 -25.67 -6.84
CA GLY A 373 2.78 -24.95 -7.42
C GLY A 373 1.40 -25.52 -7.07
N ILE A 374 1.28 -26.40 -6.09
CA ILE A 374 -0.02 -26.93 -5.69
C ILE A 374 -0.90 -25.82 -5.10
N ARG A 375 -2.22 -26.05 -5.16
CA ARG A 375 -3.19 -25.15 -4.52
C ARG A 375 -3.03 -25.17 -2.99
N VAL A 376 -2.94 -23.98 -2.41
CA VAL A 376 -2.83 -23.74 -0.97
C VAL A 376 -3.94 -22.79 -0.53
N ASP A 377 -4.61 -23.09 0.56
CA ASP A 377 -5.61 -22.21 1.17
C ASP A 377 -4.89 -21.10 1.96
N THR A 378 -5.41 -19.87 1.88
CA THR A 378 -4.79 -18.71 2.53
C THR A 378 -5.12 -18.61 4.01
N GLY A 379 -6.18 -19.27 4.47
CA GLY A 379 -6.73 -19.11 5.81
C GLY A 379 -7.54 -17.81 5.99
N ASN A 380 -7.80 -17.07 4.92
CA ASN A 380 -8.73 -15.95 4.97
C ASN A 380 -10.17 -16.50 5.02
N ALA A 381 -10.94 -16.02 6.00
CA ALA A 381 -12.35 -16.36 6.08
C ALA A 381 -13.14 -15.72 4.93
N PRO A 382 -14.20 -16.34 4.43
CA PRO A 382 -15.20 -15.67 3.60
C PRO A 382 -15.75 -14.44 4.35
N ALA A 383 -15.96 -13.35 3.62
CA ALA A 383 -16.55 -12.12 4.17
C ALA A 383 -18.01 -12.33 4.58
#